data_a6b9a9d6e42bfba7b441e6c5a5613066
#
_entry.id   a6b9a9d6e42bfba7b441e6c5a5613066
#
_cell.length_a   1.000
_cell.length_b   1.000
_cell.length_c   1.000
_cell.angle_alpha   90.00
_cell.angle_beta   90.00
_cell.angle_gamma   90.00
#
_symmetry.space_group_name_H-M   'P 1'
#
loop_
_entity.id
_entity.type
_entity.pdbx_description
1 polymer ?
#
loop_
_entity_poly.entity_id
_entity_poly.type
_entity_poly.pdbx_seq_one_letter_code
_entity_poly.pdbx_strand_id
1 'polypeptide(L)'
;MTAYSRGDVVLVGFVFTEGSGKKLRPAVVISSPAYHRARQEVVVAAITSNVGRSLYGDQMIADWKRAGLLFPSMVTGICRTIKRTMIARKLGSMTRVDLDAVDRELHRSLGL
;
A
#
# COMPACT_ATOMS: atom_id res chain seq x y z
N MET A 1 -4.04 16.02 -13.17
CA MET A 1 -4.35 15.25 -11.96
C MET A 1 -3.84 13.82 -12.12
N THR A 2 -3.09 13.33 -11.14
CA THR A 2 -2.57 11.98 -11.20
C THR A 2 -3.66 10.98 -10.85
N ALA A 3 -3.86 10.00 -11.73
CA ALA A 3 -4.78 8.91 -11.47
C ALA A 3 -3.99 7.73 -10.91
N TYR A 4 -4.48 7.17 -9.81
CA TYR A 4 -3.87 5.99 -9.20
C TYR A 4 -4.70 4.76 -9.55
N SER A 5 -4.01 3.66 -9.75
CA SER A 5 -4.63 2.38 -10.05
C SER A 5 -4.40 1.39 -8.92
N ARG A 6 -5.29 0.44 -8.79
CA ARG A 6 -5.13 -0.64 -7.84
C ARG A 6 -3.83 -1.38 -8.13
N GLY A 7 -3.01 -1.61 -7.11
CA GLY A 7 -1.70 -2.23 -7.25
C GLY A 7 -0.54 -1.24 -7.38
N ASP A 8 -0.83 0.04 -7.56
CA ASP A 8 0.24 1.04 -7.54
C ASP A 8 0.88 1.09 -6.17
N VAL A 9 2.20 1.15 -6.15
CA VAL A 9 2.98 1.32 -4.92
C VAL A 9 3.33 2.80 -4.81
N VAL A 10 2.92 3.41 -3.71
CA VAL A 10 3.02 4.85 -3.51
C VAL A 10 3.76 5.18 -2.22
N LEU A 11 4.36 6.35 -2.19
CA LEU A 11 5.01 6.87 -0.99
C LEU A 11 4.04 7.84 -0.32
N VAL A 12 3.66 7.54 0.91
CA VAL A 12 2.64 8.29 1.63
C VAL A 12 3.28 9.06 2.77
N GLY A 13 2.94 10.33 2.88
CA GLY A 13 3.39 11.17 3.99
C GLY A 13 2.41 11.12 5.14
N PHE A 14 2.84 10.52 6.25
CA PHE A 14 2.06 10.48 7.48
C PHE A 14 2.57 11.55 8.45
N VAL A 15 1.65 12.26 9.07
CA VAL A 15 1.98 13.25 10.11
C VAL A 15 1.83 12.55 11.46
N PHE A 16 2.88 12.67 12.28
CA PHE A 16 2.88 12.08 13.62
C PHE A 16 2.64 13.17 14.66
N THR A 17 1.79 12.88 15.65
CA THR A 17 1.37 13.86 16.65
C THR A 17 2.45 14.19 17.67
N GLU A 18 3.56 13.44 17.66
CA GLU A 18 4.61 13.60 18.66
C GLU A 18 5.72 14.57 18.24
N GLY A 19 5.43 15.47 17.32
CA GLY A 19 6.37 16.52 16.94
C GLY A 19 7.53 16.07 16.06
N SER A 20 7.56 14.82 15.63
CA SER A 20 8.63 14.31 14.77
C SER A 20 8.40 14.63 13.30
N GLY A 21 7.34 15.39 12.98
CA GLY A 21 7.06 15.82 11.63
C GLY A 21 6.44 14.73 10.77
N LYS A 22 6.68 14.85 9.47
CA LYS A 22 6.10 13.99 8.45
C LYS A 22 7.07 12.87 8.11
N LYS A 23 6.59 11.63 8.12
CA LYS A 23 7.37 10.47 7.69
C LYS A 23 6.77 9.88 6.43
N LEU A 24 7.64 9.55 5.48
CA LEU A 24 7.23 8.90 4.24
C LEU A 24 7.33 7.38 4.40
N ARG A 25 6.25 6.68 4.01
CA ARG A 25 6.17 5.22 4.10
C ARG A 25 5.57 4.66 2.83
N PRO A 26 6.06 3.53 2.33
CA PRO A 26 5.45 2.91 1.16
C PRO A 26 4.14 2.22 1.52
N ALA A 27 3.24 2.18 0.56
CA ALA A 27 1.95 1.51 0.68
C ALA A 27 1.47 1.12 -0.71
N VAL A 28 0.58 0.13 -0.78
CA VAL A 28 -0.01 -0.28 -2.05
C VAL A 28 -1.47 0.18 -2.09
N VAL A 29 -1.87 0.72 -3.23
CA VAL A 29 -3.26 1.13 -3.47
C VAL A 29 -4.12 -0.10 -3.64
N ILE A 30 -5.16 -0.23 -2.81
CA ILE A 30 -6.08 -1.36 -2.85
C ILE A 30 -7.50 -0.98 -3.21
N SER A 31 -7.81 0.31 -3.28
CA SER A 31 -9.12 0.79 -3.71
C SER A 31 -9.23 0.82 -5.24
N SER A 32 -10.46 0.73 -5.72
CA SER A 32 -10.75 0.64 -7.15
C SER A 32 -10.69 2.01 -7.84
N PRO A 33 -10.54 2.05 -9.18
CA PRO A 33 -10.63 3.31 -9.91
C PRO A 33 -11.99 4.01 -9.72
N ALA A 34 -13.07 3.26 -9.58
CA ALA A 34 -14.40 3.85 -9.33
C ALA A 34 -14.42 4.59 -7.98
N TYR A 35 -13.78 4.01 -6.96
CA TYR A 35 -13.63 4.66 -5.65
C TYR A 35 -12.89 6.00 -5.80
N HIS A 36 -11.80 6.00 -6.56
CA HIS A 36 -10.96 7.18 -6.74
C HIS A 36 -11.67 8.29 -7.52
N ARG A 37 -12.54 7.91 -8.47
CA ARG A 37 -13.33 8.91 -9.23
C ARG A 37 -14.42 9.55 -8.39
N ALA A 38 -14.97 8.80 -7.43
CA ALA A 38 -16.08 9.27 -6.62
C ALA A 38 -15.66 10.05 -5.39
N ARG A 39 -14.40 9.88 -4.95
CA ARG A 39 -13.90 10.41 -3.68
C ARG A 39 -12.55 11.07 -3.87
N GLN A 40 -12.14 11.83 -2.84
CA GLN A 40 -10.81 12.40 -2.78
C GLN A 40 -9.84 11.52 -1.99
N GLU A 41 -10.34 10.39 -1.49
CA GLU A 41 -9.54 9.45 -0.70
C GLU A 41 -9.10 8.28 -1.55
N VAL A 42 -8.10 7.58 -1.02
CA VAL A 42 -7.55 6.33 -1.55
C VAL A 42 -7.38 5.38 -0.38
N VAL A 43 -7.72 4.11 -0.56
CA VAL A 43 -7.45 3.10 0.48
C VAL A 43 -6.14 2.41 0.14
N VAL A 44 -5.25 2.34 1.12
CA VAL A 44 -3.93 1.74 0.95
C VAL A 44 -3.68 0.70 2.04
N ALA A 45 -2.81 -0.26 1.74
CA ALA A 45 -2.27 -1.19 2.73
C ALA A 45 -0.80 -0.85 2.95
N ALA A 46 -0.38 -0.76 4.19
CA ALA A 46 0.99 -0.38 4.53
C ALA A 46 1.97 -1.48 4.12
N ILE A 47 3.14 -1.07 3.64
CA ILE A 47 4.25 -1.97 3.27
C ILE A 47 5.37 -1.79 4.29
N THR A 48 5.98 -2.90 4.70
CA THR A 48 7.11 -2.88 5.63
C THR A 48 8.27 -3.69 5.06
N SER A 49 9.49 -3.22 5.31
CA SER A 49 10.71 -3.98 5.03
C SER A 49 11.12 -4.86 6.21
N ASN A 50 10.42 -4.77 7.33
CA ASN A 50 10.65 -5.66 8.46
C ASN A 50 9.93 -6.98 8.19
N VAL A 51 10.64 -7.91 7.54
CA VAL A 51 10.08 -9.19 7.12
C VAL A 51 10.44 -10.34 8.06
N GLY A 52 11.06 -10.04 9.20
CA GLY A 52 11.46 -11.04 10.17
C GLY A 52 10.30 -11.68 10.92
N ARG A 53 9.11 -11.07 10.89
CA ARG A 53 7.92 -11.59 11.54
C ARG A 53 6.71 -11.33 10.68
N SER A 54 6.02 -12.40 10.30
CA SER A 54 4.79 -12.30 9.53
C SER A 54 3.60 -12.51 10.44
N LEU A 55 2.68 -11.56 10.42
CA LEU A 55 1.42 -11.64 11.15
C LEU A 55 0.29 -12.03 10.20
N TYR A 56 -0.86 -12.36 10.76
CA TYR A 56 -2.04 -12.70 9.97
C TYR A 56 -2.41 -11.52 9.07
N GLY A 57 -2.56 -11.80 7.79
CA GLY A 57 -2.87 -10.76 6.80
C GLY A 57 -1.66 -10.21 6.05
N ASP A 58 -0.44 -10.51 6.52
CA ASP A 58 0.77 -10.06 5.85
C ASP A 58 1.08 -10.95 4.64
N GLN A 59 1.59 -10.35 3.58
CA GLN A 59 1.93 -11.06 2.34
C GLN A 59 3.26 -10.56 1.80
N MET A 60 4.22 -11.48 1.64
CA MET A 60 5.50 -11.16 1.01
C MET A 60 5.31 -10.72 -0.43
N ILE A 61 6.08 -9.73 -0.85
CA ILE A 61 6.11 -9.26 -2.22
C ILE A 61 7.26 -9.99 -2.93
N ALA A 62 6.92 -10.84 -3.91
CA ALA A 62 7.92 -11.63 -4.61
C ALA A 62 8.80 -10.75 -5.49
N ASP A 63 8.21 -9.80 -6.20
CA ASP A 63 8.94 -8.90 -7.09
C ASP A 63 8.95 -7.47 -6.54
N TRP A 64 9.59 -7.32 -5.39
CA TRP A 64 9.64 -6.03 -4.71
C TRP A 64 10.44 -4.98 -5.50
N LYS A 65 11.39 -5.39 -6.33
CA LYS A 65 12.16 -4.45 -7.17
C LYS A 65 11.26 -3.79 -8.20
N ARG A 66 10.40 -4.58 -8.86
CA ARG A 66 9.45 -4.05 -9.83
C ARG A 66 8.41 -3.16 -9.18
N ALA A 67 8.09 -3.42 -7.94
CA ALA A 67 7.21 -2.57 -7.15
C ALA A 67 7.85 -1.23 -6.78
N GLY A 68 9.12 -1.03 -7.09
CA GLY A 68 9.84 0.21 -6.82
C GLY A 68 10.40 0.29 -5.42
N LEU A 69 10.49 -0.83 -4.72
CA LEU A 69 11.00 -0.87 -3.35
C LEU A 69 12.50 -1.14 -3.34
N LEU A 70 13.16 -0.75 -2.25
CA LEU A 70 14.61 -0.84 -2.12
C LEU A 70 15.05 -2.12 -1.41
N PHE A 71 14.16 -2.78 -0.70
CA PHE A 71 14.45 -3.95 0.11
C PHE A 71 13.34 -4.98 -0.03
N PRO A 72 13.63 -6.27 0.24
CA PRO A 72 12.57 -7.26 0.41
C PRO A 72 11.53 -6.74 1.40
N SER A 73 10.26 -6.83 1.02
CA SER A 73 9.18 -6.17 1.75
C SER A 73 7.93 -7.04 1.72
N MET A 74 7.00 -6.73 2.60
CA MET A 74 5.69 -7.36 2.59
C MET A 74 4.59 -6.32 2.76
N VAL A 75 3.43 -6.64 2.17
CA VAL A 75 2.21 -5.88 2.41
C VAL A 75 1.62 -6.36 3.73
N THR A 76 1.33 -5.42 4.61
CA THR A 76 0.74 -5.74 5.91
C THR A 76 -0.78 -5.80 5.81
N GLY A 77 -1.40 -6.36 6.85
CA GLY A 77 -2.85 -6.30 6.99
C GLY A 77 -3.37 -4.95 7.49
N ILE A 78 -2.51 -3.94 7.58
CA ILE A 78 -2.88 -2.62 8.07
C ILE A 78 -3.37 -1.76 6.91
N CYS A 79 -4.68 -1.56 6.83
CA CYS A 79 -5.31 -0.77 5.78
C CYS A 79 -5.72 0.59 6.33
N ARG A 80 -5.53 1.63 5.51
CA ARG A 80 -5.90 3.00 5.88
C ARG A 80 -6.54 3.70 4.70
N THR A 81 -7.53 4.53 5.00
CA THR A 81 -8.09 5.47 4.04
C THR A 81 -7.37 6.79 4.23
N ILE A 82 -6.76 7.28 3.16
CA ILE A 82 -5.97 8.51 3.20
C ILE A 82 -6.49 9.49 2.16
N LYS A 83 -6.19 10.76 2.34
CA LYS A 83 -6.45 11.74 1.29
C LYS A 83 -5.41 11.58 0.19
N ARG A 84 -5.84 11.75 -1.05
CA ARG A 84 -4.95 11.66 -2.21
C ARG A 84 -3.75 12.59 -2.09
N THR A 85 -3.94 13.76 -1.47
CA THR A 85 -2.87 14.74 -1.26
C THR A 85 -1.77 14.26 -0.33
N MET A 86 -2.00 13.19 0.42
CA MET A 86 -0.97 12.59 1.27
C MET A 86 0.03 11.75 0.48
N ILE A 87 -0.25 11.45 -0.78
CA ILE A 87 0.65 10.67 -1.63
C ILE A 87 1.70 11.61 -2.20
N ALA A 88 2.98 11.37 -1.86
CA ALA A 88 4.09 12.18 -2.36
C ALA A 88 4.43 11.81 -3.80
N ARG A 89 4.48 10.50 -4.12
CA ARG A 89 4.75 10.03 -5.47
C ARG A 89 4.50 8.54 -5.61
N LYS A 90 4.40 8.08 -6.84
CA LYS A 90 4.33 6.66 -7.18
C LYS A 90 5.74 6.10 -7.26
N LEU A 91 5.95 4.94 -6.65
CA LEU A 91 7.23 4.23 -6.67
C LEU A 91 7.29 3.19 -7.78
N GLY A 92 6.19 2.51 -8.03
CA GLY A 92 6.09 1.45 -9.01
C GLY A 92 4.73 0.81 -8.97
N SER A 93 4.64 -0.42 -9.46
CA SER A 93 3.39 -1.18 -9.47
C SER A 93 3.67 -2.63 -9.13
N MET A 94 2.74 -3.27 -8.44
CA MET A 94 2.83 -4.70 -8.19
C MET A 94 2.59 -5.50 -9.45
N THR A 95 3.27 -6.64 -9.56
CA THR A 95 2.94 -7.62 -10.59
C THR A 95 1.55 -8.17 -10.32
N ARG A 96 0.94 -8.76 -11.35
CA ARG A 96 -0.36 -9.40 -11.20
C ARG A 96 -0.31 -10.51 -10.14
N VAL A 97 0.77 -11.29 -10.15
CA VAL A 97 0.94 -12.39 -9.19
C VAL A 97 0.98 -11.85 -7.75
N ASP A 98 1.75 -10.80 -7.52
CA ASP A 98 1.84 -10.21 -6.19
C ASP A 98 0.52 -9.57 -5.76
N LEU A 99 -0.15 -8.88 -6.67
CA LEU A 99 -1.44 -8.26 -6.33
C LEU A 99 -2.50 -9.31 -6.02
N ASP A 100 -2.53 -10.41 -6.78
CA ASP A 100 -3.47 -11.50 -6.52
C ASP A 100 -3.21 -12.12 -5.15
N ALA A 101 -1.95 -12.25 -4.74
CA ALA A 101 -1.59 -12.77 -3.42
C ALA A 101 -2.08 -11.82 -2.31
N VAL A 102 -1.91 -10.52 -2.51
CA VAL A 102 -2.44 -9.51 -1.57
C VAL A 102 -3.96 -9.60 -1.47
N ASP A 103 -4.63 -9.76 -2.61
CA ASP A 103 -6.09 -9.87 -2.64
C ASP A 103 -6.58 -11.07 -1.85
N ARG A 104 -5.91 -12.21 -1.96
CA ARG A 104 -6.28 -13.39 -1.18
C ARG A 104 -6.19 -13.12 0.32
N GLU A 105 -5.14 -12.41 0.75
CA GLU A 105 -4.98 -12.06 2.16
C GLU A 105 -6.03 -11.04 2.61
N LEU A 106 -6.41 -10.10 1.76
CA LEU A 106 -7.47 -9.15 2.06
C LEU A 106 -8.82 -9.86 2.20
N HIS A 107 -9.13 -10.79 1.31
CA HIS A 107 -10.36 -11.61 1.41
C HIS A 107 -10.41 -12.35 2.74
N ARG A 108 -9.31 -12.98 3.10
CA ARG A 108 -9.20 -13.72 4.35
C ARG A 108 -9.35 -12.81 5.58
N SER A 109 -8.58 -11.73 5.60
CA SER A 109 -8.50 -10.84 6.75
C SER A 109 -9.81 -10.08 6.99
N LEU A 110 -10.52 -9.74 5.91
CA LEU A 110 -11.76 -8.98 5.98
C LEU A 110 -13.01 -9.85 5.97
N GLY A 111 -12.86 -11.15 5.77
CA GLY A 111 -13.98 -12.07 5.75
C GLY A 111 -14.88 -11.91 4.53
N LEU A 112 -14.31 -11.56 3.41
CA LEU A 112 -15.06 -11.32 2.17
C LEU A 112 -15.29 -12.60 1.37
#